data_d622a33f5802f7a3642aea8eeee5afcb
#
_entry.id   d622a33f5802f7a3642aea8eeee5afcb
#
_cell.length_a   1.000
_cell.length_b   1.000
_cell.length_c   1.000
_cell.angle_alpha   90.00
_cell.angle_beta   90.00
_cell.angle_gamma   90.00
#
_symmetry.space_group_name_H-M   'P 1'
#
loop_
_entity.id
_entity.type
_entity.pdbx_description
1 polymer ?
#
loop_
_entity_poly.entity_id
_entity_poly.type
_entity_poly.pdbx_seq_one_letter_code
_entity_poly.pdbx_strand_id
1 'polypeptide(L)'
;MLNSLTLKSIAATALVCAMMISQDILASPIVKIDGSSTVFPITEAVAEDFQIAKRGAIRVTVGISGTGGGLKKFCRNEIDIVNASRPITQAEMDACKQQGVQYIEMPIAFDALTVVINPKNTWSKTITVEELKKVWEPDAQGKITHWNQINPAWPDKKIKLYGPGADSGTFEYFTEAIVGKPKSSRGDFTASEDDNVLVQGVASDIYALGFFGFAYFIENIKKINAVAIDNGNGGVLPSADTVENNSYKPLSRPVFI
;
A
#
# COMPACT_ATOMS: atom_id res chain seq x y z
N MET A 1 20.73 -73.54 12.57
CA MET A 1 20.27 -73.56 11.18
C MET A 1 18.86 -72.95 11.14
N LEU A 2 18.70 -71.71 10.80
CA LEU A 2 17.36 -71.12 10.59
C LEU A 2 16.77 -71.65 9.28
N ASN A 3 15.56 -72.21 9.40
CA ASN A 3 14.86 -72.80 8.26
C ASN A 3 14.65 -71.77 7.10
N SER A 4 14.95 -72.19 5.87
CA SER A 4 14.83 -71.30 4.68
C SER A 4 13.41 -70.75 4.45
N LEU A 5 12.39 -71.33 5.05
CA LEU A 5 11.02 -70.90 5.08
C LEU A 5 10.80 -69.60 5.91
N THR A 6 11.46 -69.51 7.08
CA THR A 6 11.35 -68.35 7.99
C THR A 6 12.04 -67.12 7.39
N LEU A 7 13.16 -67.33 6.67
CA LEU A 7 13.87 -66.23 6.00
C LEU A 7 13.07 -65.64 4.82
N LYS A 8 12.36 -66.46 4.06
CA LYS A 8 11.49 -66.02 2.96
C LYS A 8 10.24 -65.27 3.46
N SER A 9 9.67 -65.68 4.60
CA SER A 9 8.54 -64.97 5.23
C SER A 9 8.94 -63.59 5.74
N ILE A 10 10.11 -63.45 6.37
CA ILE A 10 10.62 -62.19 6.88
C ILE A 10 10.93 -61.20 5.71
N ALA A 11 11.50 -61.69 4.62
CA ALA A 11 11.80 -60.89 3.43
C ALA A 11 10.52 -60.42 2.73
N ALA A 12 9.48 -61.24 2.66
CA ALA A 12 8.18 -60.85 2.06
C ALA A 12 7.44 -59.79 2.90
N THR A 13 7.49 -59.92 4.22
CA THR A 13 6.87 -58.97 5.15
C THR A 13 7.59 -57.62 5.12
N ALA A 14 8.92 -57.59 5.02
CA ALA A 14 9.71 -56.36 4.91
C ALA A 14 9.46 -55.65 3.59
N LEU A 15 9.25 -56.36 2.48
CA LEU A 15 8.95 -55.78 1.18
C LEU A 15 7.55 -55.16 1.13
N VAL A 16 6.55 -55.77 1.78
CA VAL A 16 5.20 -55.22 1.88
C VAL A 16 5.15 -53.95 2.75
N CYS A 17 5.91 -53.95 3.89
CA CYS A 17 6.05 -52.74 4.69
C CYS A 17 6.78 -51.61 3.99
N ALA A 18 7.76 -51.86 3.13
CA ALA A 18 8.45 -50.85 2.35
C ALA A 18 7.56 -50.22 1.25
N MET A 19 6.58 -50.94 0.71
CA MET A 19 5.63 -50.45 -0.28
C MET A 19 4.52 -49.57 0.30
N MET A 20 4.30 -49.59 1.62
CA MET A 20 3.29 -48.75 2.28
C MET A 20 3.82 -47.37 2.73
N ILE A 21 5.11 -47.09 2.58
CA ILE A 21 5.75 -45.86 3.06
C ILE A 21 5.96 -44.84 1.97
N SER A 22 5.69 -45.17 0.72
CA SER A 22 5.65 -44.17 -0.38
C SER A 22 4.28 -43.47 -0.38
N GLN A 23 3.92 -42.79 0.70
CA GLN A 23 3.01 -41.66 0.60
C GLN A 23 3.81 -40.56 -0.09
N ASP A 24 3.52 -40.34 -1.36
CA ASP A 24 3.95 -39.13 -2.02
C ASP A 24 3.52 -37.97 -1.11
N ILE A 25 4.49 -37.37 -0.42
CA ILE A 25 4.30 -36.09 0.23
C ILE A 25 4.16 -35.10 -0.94
N LEU A 26 2.96 -35.04 -1.52
CA LEU A 26 2.60 -33.99 -2.44
C LEU A 26 2.74 -32.69 -1.66
N ALA A 27 3.77 -31.94 -1.97
CA ALA A 27 3.95 -30.62 -1.41
C ALA A 27 2.65 -29.83 -1.63
N SER A 28 2.09 -29.27 -0.55
CA SER A 28 0.86 -28.47 -0.67
C SER A 28 1.07 -27.40 -1.73
N PRO A 29 0.13 -27.24 -2.67
CA PRO A 29 0.22 -26.19 -3.67
C PRO A 29 0.36 -24.83 -3.01
N ILE A 30 1.20 -23.97 -3.57
CA ILE A 30 1.48 -22.65 -3.03
C ILE A 30 0.95 -21.61 -4.02
N VAL A 31 0.11 -20.70 -3.54
CA VAL A 31 -0.26 -19.47 -4.26
C VAL A 31 0.70 -18.38 -3.83
N LYS A 32 1.38 -17.79 -4.79
CA LYS A 32 2.37 -16.73 -4.58
C LYS A 32 1.78 -15.39 -4.98
N ILE A 33 1.75 -14.45 -4.04
CA ILE A 33 1.24 -13.09 -4.22
C ILE A 33 2.36 -12.12 -3.90
N ASP A 34 2.51 -11.06 -4.67
CA ASP A 34 3.52 -10.02 -4.42
C ASP A 34 3.06 -8.69 -5.05
N GLY A 35 3.63 -7.57 -4.62
CA GLY A 35 3.38 -6.27 -5.22
C GLY A 35 3.25 -5.13 -4.23
N SER A 36 2.16 -4.37 -4.35
CA SER A 36 1.89 -3.14 -3.61
C SER A 36 1.81 -3.35 -2.10
N SER A 37 2.56 -2.54 -1.33
CA SER A 37 2.46 -2.46 0.12
C SER A 37 1.09 -1.95 0.61
N THR A 38 0.42 -1.11 -0.18
CA THR A 38 -0.94 -0.61 0.12
C THR A 38 -1.98 -1.74 0.12
N VAL A 39 -1.85 -2.69 -0.80
CA VAL A 39 -2.79 -3.82 -0.95
C VAL A 39 -2.41 -4.99 -0.04
N PHE A 40 -1.16 -5.06 0.38
CA PHE A 40 -0.62 -6.15 1.20
C PHE A 40 -1.49 -6.50 2.42
N PRO A 41 -1.93 -5.55 3.29
CA PRO A 41 -2.72 -5.90 4.47
C PRO A 41 -4.06 -6.56 4.13
N ILE A 42 -4.70 -6.15 3.04
CA ILE A 42 -5.97 -6.73 2.57
C ILE A 42 -5.72 -8.17 2.12
N THR A 43 -4.68 -8.36 1.31
CA THR A 43 -4.36 -9.67 0.74
C THR A 43 -3.86 -10.64 1.82
N GLU A 44 -3.10 -10.15 2.81
CA GLU A 44 -2.63 -10.96 3.94
C GLU A 44 -3.81 -11.49 4.77
N ALA A 45 -4.77 -10.63 5.12
CA ALA A 45 -5.97 -11.03 5.86
C ALA A 45 -6.80 -12.06 5.07
N VAL A 46 -7.02 -11.83 3.78
CA VAL A 46 -7.76 -12.77 2.91
C VAL A 46 -6.99 -14.10 2.76
N ALA A 47 -5.67 -14.06 2.66
CA ALA A 47 -4.83 -15.25 2.57
C ALA A 47 -4.89 -16.10 3.85
N GLU A 48 -4.91 -15.45 5.02
CA GLU A 48 -5.07 -16.13 6.32
C GLU A 48 -6.42 -16.83 6.38
N ASP A 49 -7.52 -16.13 6.12
CA ASP A 49 -8.88 -16.71 6.13
C ASP A 49 -9.01 -17.86 5.12
N PHE A 50 -8.44 -17.70 3.93
CA PHE A 50 -8.44 -18.75 2.90
C PHE A 50 -7.68 -20.00 3.35
N GLN A 51 -6.49 -19.86 3.95
CA GLN A 51 -5.71 -20.99 4.46
C GLN A 51 -6.45 -21.73 5.59
N ILE A 52 -7.12 -20.99 6.48
CA ILE A 52 -7.97 -21.57 7.54
C ILE A 52 -9.13 -22.35 6.90
N ALA A 53 -9.86 -21.76 5.96
CA ALA A 53 -10.97 -22.40 5.26
C ALA A 53 -10.54 -23.66 4.50
N LYS A 54 -9.33 -23.67 3.93
CA LYS A 54 -8.75 -24.84 3.23
C LYS A 54 -8.02 -25.80 4.16
N ARG A 55 -8.04 -25.57 5.48
CA ARG A 55 -7.38 -26.42 6.49
C ARG A 55 -5.89 -26.67 6.19
N GLY A 56 -5.21 -25.67 5.62
CA GLY A 56 -3.80 -25.76 5.27
C GLY A 56 -3.46 -26.62 4.03
N ALA A 57 -4.49 -27.10 3.29
CA ALA A 57 -4.26 -27.89 2.07
C ALA A 57 -3.64 -27.04 0.92
N ILE A 58 -3.80 -25.72 0.97
CA ILE A 58 -3.19 -24.76 0.05
C ILE A 58 -2.47 -23.72 0.90
N ARG A 59 -1.22 -23.45 0.59
CA ARG A 59 -0.44 -22.39 1.23
C ARG A 59 -0.52 -21.11 0.37
N VAL A 60 -0.53 -19.97 1.03
CA VAL A 60 -0.44 -18.65 0.34
C VAL A 60 0.77 -17.92 0.92
N THR A 61 1.55 -17.30 0.08
CA THR A 61 2.63 -16.39 0.45
C THR A 61 2.36 -15.02 -0.12
N VAL A 62 2.49 -13.98 0.71
CA VAL A 62 2.28 -12.59 0.28
C VAL A 62 3.58 -11.82 0.52
N GLY A 63 4.10 -11.18 -0.53
CA GLY A 63 5.31 -10.39 -0.50
C GLY A 63 5.05 -8.92 -0.82
N ILE A 64 6.07 -8.08 -0.59
CA ILE A 64 6.04 -6.64 -0.87
C ILE A 64 7.25 -6.29 -1.75
N SER A 65 6.99 -5.85 -2.99
CA SER A 65 8.02 -5.35 -3.90
C SER A 65 7.58 -4.09 -4.66
N GLY A 66 6.45 -3.49 -4.23
CA GLY A 66 5.77 -2.41 -4.93
C GLY A 66 5.04 -2.90 -6.19
N THR A 67 4.08 -2.10 -6.70
CA THR A 67 3.26 -2.45 -7.87
C THR A 67 4.11 -2.85 -9.08
N GLY A 68 5.10 -2.03 -9.43
CA GLY A 68 5.95 -2.30 -10.59
C GLY A 68 6.87 -3.51 -10.42
N GLY A 69 7.33 -3.78 -9.18
CA GLY A 69 8.11 -4.98 -8.84
C GLY A 69 7.27 -6.25 -8.97
N GLY A 70 6.04 -6.22 -8.42
CA GLY A 70 5.07 -7.31 -8.53
C GLY A 70 4.70 -7.61 -9.98
N LEU A 71 4.35 -6.58 -10.77
CA LEU A 71 4.01 -6.75 -12.19
C LEU A 71 5.16 -7.34 -13.01
N LYS A 72 6.42 -6.97 -12.71
CA LYS A 72 7.58 -7.61 -13.37
C LYS A 72 7.69 -9.10 -13.05
N LYS A 73 7.48 -9.50 -11.78
CA LYS A 73 7.47 -10.90 -11.36
C LYS A 73 6.31 -11.65 -12.00
N PHE A 74 5.13 -11.05 -12.01
CA PHE A 74 3.92 -11.63 -12.59
C PHE A 74 4.09 -11.91 -14.09
N CYS A 75 4.54 -10.92 -14.89
CA CYS A 75 4.77 -11.10 -16.31
C CYS A 75 5.89 -12.11 -16.63
N ARG A 76 6.70 -12.54 -15.64
CA ARG A 76 7.69 -13.62 -15.77
C ARG A 76 7.21 -14.97 -15.21
N ASN A 77 5.91 -15.09 -14.86
CA ASN A 77 5.34 -16.28 -14.22
C ASN A 77 6.03 -16.69 -12.90
N GLU A 78 6.57 -15.74 -12.15
CA GLU A 78 7.21 -16.01 -10.85
C GLU A 78 6.20 -16.04 -9.70
N ILE A 79 5.06 -15.36 -9.89
CA ILE A 79 3.93 -15.26 -8.94
C ILE A 79 2.60 -15.46 -9.66
N ASP A 80 1.56 -15.82 -8.89
CA ASP A 80 0.23 -16.16 -9.41
C ASP A 80 -0.72 -14.96 -9.39
N ILE A 81 -0.57 -14.05 -8.39
CA ILE A 81 -1.39 -12.86 -8.21
C ILE A 81 -0.47 -11.67 -7.94
N VAL A 82 -0.81 -10.52 -8.49
CA VAL A 82 -0.11 -9.27 -8.22
C VAL A 82 -1.01 -8.29 -7.46
N ASN A 83 -0.49 -7.74 -6.38
CA ASN A 83 -1.09 -6.61 -5.69
C ASN A 83 -0.71 -5.31 -6.40
N ALA A 84 -1.68 -4.51 -6.83
CA ALA A 84 -1.42 -3.28 -7.57
C ALA A 84 -2.21 -2.09 -7.02
N SER A 85 -1.54 -0.96 -6.87
CA SER A 85 -2.14 0.31 -6.41
C SER A 85 -2.33 1.32 -7.54
N ARG A 86 -2.26 0.85 -8.77
CA ARG A 86 -2.62 1.52 -10.03
C ARG A 86 -2.92 0.47 -11.09
N PRO A 87 -3.61 0.84 -12.17
CA PRO A 87 -3.76 -0.05 -13.33
C PRO A 87 -2.41 -0.46 -13.92
N ILE A 88 -2.40 -1.60 -14.61
CA ILE A 88 -1.25 -2.05 -15.39
C ILE A 88 -0.97 -1.08 -16.54
N THR A 89 0.28 -0.72 -16.73
CA THR A 89 0.70 0.19 -17.83
C THR A 89 0.83 -0.54 -19.16
N GLN A 90 0.81 0.20 -20.29
CA GLN A 90 0.98 -0.37 -21.62
C GLN A 90 2.31 -1.14 -21.75
N ALA A 91 3.40 -0.61 -21.20
CA ALA A 91 4.70 -1.28 -21.24
C ALA A 91 4.71 -2.62 -20.46
N GLU A 92 4.00 -2.68 -19.33
CA GLU A 92 3.83 -3.91 -18.55
C GLU A 92 2.92 -4.91 -19.27
N MET A 93 1.83 -4.46 -19.89
CA MET A 93 0.98 -5.29 -20.74
C MET A 93 1.78 -5.93 -21.89
N ASP A 94 2.62 -5.15 -22.56
CA ASP A 94 3.47 -5.63 -23.65
C ASP A 94 4.49 -6.67 -23.14
N ALA A 95 5.07 -6.47 -21.95
CA ALA A 95 5.98 -7.42 -21.32
C ALA A 95 5.29 -8.74 -20.99
N CYS A 96 4.07 -8.71 -20.38
CA CYS A 96 3.28 -9.90 -20.13
C CYS A 96 2.95 -10.65 -21.42
N LYS A 97 2.53 -9.95 -22.47
CA LYS A 97 2.20 -10.51 -23.77
C LYS A 97 3.41 -11.21 -24.43
N GLN A 98 4.61 -10.63 -24.33
CA GLN A 98 5.84 -11.23 -24.84
C GLN A 98 6.17 -12.57 -24.16
N GLN A 99 5.78 -12.73 -22.91
CA GLN A 99 5.97 -13.97 -22.14
C GLN A 99 4.75 -14.90 -22.21
N GLY A 100 3.71 -14.56 -22.98
CA GLY A 100 2.49 -15.35 -23.11
C GLY A 100 1.59 -15.36 -21.86
N VAL A 101 1.80 -14.43 -20.93
CA VAL A 101 0.98 -14.31 -19.73
C VAL A 101 -0.32 -13.61 -20.06
N GLN A 102 -1.44 -14.28 -19.74
CA GLN A 102 -2.79 -13.71 -19.76
C GLN A 102 -3.21 -13.40 -18.32
N TYR A 103 -3.95 -12.32 -18.12
CA TYR A 103 -4.38 -11.90 -16.80
C TYR A 103 -5.78 -11.29 -16.80
N ILE A 104 -6.38 -11.19 -15.62
CA ILE A 104 -7.60 -10.45 -15.34
C ILE A 104 -7.20 -9.37 -14.33
N GLU A 105 -7.57 -8.13 -14.59
CA GLU A 105 -7.39 -7.01 -13.66
C GLU A 105 -8.71 -6.73 -12.95
N MET A 106 -8.71 -6.85 -11.62
CA MET A 106 -9.90 -6.67 -10.81
C MET A 106 -9.68 -5.54 -9.78
N PRO A 107 -10.50 -4.48 -9.81
CA PRO A 107 -10.52 -3.51 -8.72
C PRO A 107 -11.13 -4.16 -7.47
N ILE A 108 -10.48 -4.03 -6.33
CA ILE A 108 -10.92 -4.66 -5.07
C ILE A 108 -11.32 -3.65 -4.00
N ALA A 109 -10.76 -2.44 -4.03
CA ALA A 109 -11.02 -1.37 -3.08
C ALA A 109 -10.59 -0.01 -3.63
N PHE A 110 -10.87 1.04 -2.86
CA PHE A 110 -10.30 2.37 -3.06
C PHE A 110 -9.35 2.70 -1.91
N ASP A 111 -8.22 3.28 -2.23
CA ASP A 111 -7.27 3.88 -1.31
C ASP A 111 -7.37 5.40 -1.41
N ALA A 112 -7.40 6.08 -0.26
CA ALA A 112 -7.43 7.53 -0.23
C ALA A 112 -6.58 8.07 0.92
N LEU A 113 -5.87 9.16 0.64
CA LEU A 113 -5.07 9.90 1.60
C LEU A 113 -5.74 11.23 1.91
N THR A 114 -5.61 11.69 3.15
CA THR A 114 -6.16 12.98 3.57
C THR A 114 -5.02 13.90 3.99
N VAL A 115 -4.98 15.08 3.40
CA VAL A 115 -4.19 16.20 3.91
C VAL A 115 -4.98 16.88 5.01
N VAL A 116 -4.36 17.11 6.15
CA VAL A 116 -5.03 17.56 7.37
C VAL A 116 -4.36 18.76 8.01
N ILE A 117 -5.17 19.59 8.65
CA ILE A 117 -4.78 20.79 9.38
C ILE A 117 -5.46 20.85 10.74
N ASN A 118 -4.93 21.69 11.62
CA ASN A 118 -5.58 22.02 12.87
C ASN A 118 -6.95 22.70 12.63
N PRO A 119 -8.01 22.43 13.41
CA PRO A 119 -9.32 23.08 13.22
C PRO A 119 -9.30 24.61 13.34
N LYS A 120 -8.33 25.18 14.05
CA LYS A 120 -8.14 26.64 14.17
C LYS A 120 -7.41 27.24 12.97
N ASN A 121 -6.85 26.46 12.07
CA ASN A 121 -6.28 26.92 10.80
C ASN A 121 -7.43 27.34 9.86
N THR A 122 -7.54 28.62 9.57
CA THR A 122 -8.62 29.18 8.76
C THR A 122 -8.16 29.61 7.36
N TRP A 123 -6.85 29.60 7.08
CA TRP A 123 -6.26 30.15 5.85
C TRP A 123 -5.95 29.11 4.77
N SER A 124 -5.69 27.84 5.12
CA SER A 124 -5.31 26.78 4.18
C SER A 124 -6.38 25.70 4.05
N LYS A 125 -7.66 26.09 3.97
CA LYS A 125 -8.78 25.14 3.79
C LYS A 125 -8.80 24.45 2.43
N THR A 126 -8.17 25.07 1.45
CA THR A 126 -7.92 24.50 0.11
C THR A 126 -6.45 24.69 -0.21
N ILE A 127 -5.83 23.69 -0.80
CA ILE A 127 -4.44 23.70 -1.24
C ILE A 127 -4.36 23.07 -2.63
N THR A 128 -3.58 23.67 -3.52
CA THR A 128 -3.34 23.08 -4.84
C THR A 128 -2.31 21.96 -4.78
N VAL A 129 -2.33 21.09 -5.79
CA VAL A 129 -1.31 20.03 -5.93
C VAL A 129 0.09 20.64 -6.05
N GLU A 130 0.22 21.77 -6.76
CA GLU A 130 1.49 22.52 -6.90
C GLU A 130 1.96 23.09 -5.57
N GLU A 131 1.06 23.64 -4.76
CA GLU A 131 1.39 24.12 -3.41
C GLU A 131 1.82 22.98 -2.50
N LEU A 132 1.13 21.83 -2.54
CA LEU A 132 1.56 20.63 -1.80
C LEU A 132 2.94 20.14 -2.25
N LYS A 133 3.18 20.09 -3.57
CA LYS A 133 4.48 19.72 -4.12
C LYS A 133 5.57 20.66 -3.61
N LYS A 134 5.34 21.97 -3.68
CA LYS A 134 6.27 23.01 -3.18
C LYS A 134 6.61 22.80 -1.69
N VAL A 135 5.66 22.29 -0.88
CA VAL A 135 5.90 21.99 0.53
C VAL A 135 6.74 20.72 0.70
N TRP A 136 6.43 19.66 -0.07
CA TRP A 136 6.90 18.31 0.24
C TRP A 136 8.06 17.82 -0.63
N GLU A 137 8.38 18.50 -1.74
CA GLU A 137 9.52 18.09 -2.58
C GLU A 137 10.88 18.19 -1.83
N PRO A 138 11.88 17.40 -2.21
CA PRO A 138 13.20 17.39 -1.56
C PRO A 138 13.85 18.77 -1.48
N ASP A 139 13.70 19.58 -2.52
CA ASP A 139 14.28 20.92 -2.63
C ASP A 139 13.66 21.94 -1.65
N ALA A 140 12.53 21.63 -1.06
CA ALA A 140 11.87 22.45 -0.04
C ALA A 140 12.59 22.41 1.31
N GLN A 141 13.41 21.36 1.56
CA GLN A 141 14.09 21.17 2.84
C GLN A 141 14.94 22.38 3.23
N GLY A 142 14.66 22.94 4.40
CA GLY A 142 15.32 24.13 4.92
C GLY A 142 15.02 25.44 4.18
N LYS A 143 14.30 25.40 3.03
CA LYS A 143 13.96 26.58 2.22
C LYS A 143 12.51 27.01 2.43
N ILE A 144 11.57 26.07 2.32
CA ILE A 144 10.13 26.34 2.54
C ILE A 144 9.82 26.01 3.99
N THR A 145 9.86 27.03 4.84
CA THR A 145 9.73 26.90 6.29
C THR A 145 8.51 27.66 6.84
N HIS A 146 7.92 28.57 6.06
CA HIS A 146 6.83 29.43 6.46
C HIS A 146 5.64 29.34 5.48
N TRP A 147 4.43 29.49 6.00
CA TRP A 147 3.19 29.40 5.25
C TRP A 147 3.11 30.43 4.09
N ASN A 148 3.56 31.68 4.33
CA ASN A 148 3.56 32.73 3.29
C ASN A 148 4.53 32.46 2.12
N GLN A 149 5.47 31.55 2.29
CA GLN A 149 6.34 31.12 1.18
C GLN A 149 5.62 30.19 0.20
N ILE A 150 4.57 29.51 0.67
CA ILE A 150 3.71 28.67 -0.19
C ILE A 150 2.72 29.55 -0.93
N ASN A 151 1.95 30.31 -0.18
CA ASN A 151 0.98 31.27 -0.70
C ASN A 151 1.15 32.60 0.04
N PRO A 152 1.46 33.72 -0.65
CA PRO A 152 1.70 35.03 -0.02
C PRO A 152 0.53 35.56 0.80
N ALA A 153 -0.70 35.09 0.56
CA ALA A 153 -1.88 35.45 1.35
C ALA A 153 -1.96 34.78 2.72
N TRP A 154 -1.12 33.75 2.97
CA TRP A 154 -1.10 33.01 4.21
C TRP A 154 -0.16 33.66 5.24
N PRO A 155 -0.31 33.33 6.53
CA PRO A 155 0.45 34.01 7.58
C PRO A 155 1.96 33.71 7.52
N ASP A 156 2.78 34.71 7.90
CA ASP A 156 4.22 34.51 8.07
C ASP A 156 4.49 33.77 9.39
N LYS A 157 4.29 32.47 9.34
CA LYS A 157 4.45 31.54 10.47
C LYS A 157 5.12 30.25 10.02
N LYS A 158 5.94 29.68 10.88
CA LYS A 158 6.59 28.38 10.60
C LYS A 158 5.56 27.28 10.41
N ILE A 159 5.79 26.45 9.39
CA ILE A 159 5.01 25.25 9.17
C ILE A 159 5.58 24.13 10.05
N LYS A 160 4.67 23.35 10.63
CA LYS A 160 4.99 22.06 11.26
C LYS A 160 4.47 20.95 10.39
N LEU A 161 5.34 20.08 9.92
CA LEU A 161 4.99 19.02 8.99
C LEU A 161 4.95 17.66 9.70
N TYR A 162 3.91 16.89 9.42
CA TYR A 162 3.68 15.56 9.97
C TYR A 162 3.30 14.60 8.83
N GLY A 163 3.88 13.42 8.80
CA GLY A 163 3.58 12.42 7.79
C GLY A 163 4.06 11.04 8.17
N PRO A 164 3.57 10.00 7.50
CA PRO A 164 4.05 8.64 7.70
C PRO A 164 5.54 8.49 7.40
N GLY A 165 6.15 7.48 7.98
CA GLY A 165 7.56 7.17 7.75
C GLY A 165 7.83 6.57 6.36
N ALA A 166 9.11 6.42 6.04
CA ALA A 166 9.57 5.98 4.71
C ALA A 166 9.17 4.54 4.34
N ASP A 167 8.80 3.72 5.32
CA ASP A 167 8.35 2.33 5.12
C ASP A 167 6.85 2.23 4.86
N SER A 168 6.11 3.33 5.06
CA SER A 168 4.66 3.40 4.84
C SER A 168 4.29 3.44 3.36
N GLY A 169 3.31 2.60 2.97
CA GLY A 169 2.67 2.67 1.65
C GLY A 169 1.94 4.00 1.41
N THR A 170 1.44 4.64 2.47
CA THR A 170 0.83 5.97 2.44
C THR A 170 1.86 7.03 2.05
N PHE A 171 3.06 6.99 2.62
CA PHE A 171 4.16 7.89 2.24
C PHE A 171 4.59 7.68 0.78
N GLU A 172 4.72 6.43 0.35
CA GLU A 172 5.08 6.09 -1.03
C GLU A 172 4.05 6.67 -2.01
N TYR A 173 2.75 6.44 -1.75
CA TYR A 173 1.69 6.96 -2.59
C TYR A 173 1.63 8.49 -2.61
N PHE A 174 1.67 9.14 -1.44
CA PHE A 174 1.65 10.60 -1.37
C PHE A 174 2.78 11.23 -2.18
N THR A 175 3.99 10.73 -2.01
CA THR A 175 5.15 11.26 -2.73
C THR A 175 5.08 11.00 -4.23
N GLU A 176 4.56 9.84 -4.66
CA GLU A 176 4.28 9.55 -6.07
C GLU A 176 3.25 10.53 -6.65
N ALA A 177 2.12 10.71 -5.96
CA ALA A 177 1.00 11.51 -6.44
C ALA A 177 1.29 13.02 -6.45
N ILE A 178 2.01 13.53 -5.45
CA ILE A 178 2.25 14.97 -5.26
C ILE A 178 3.62 15.41 -5.79
N VAL A 179 4.68 14.67 -5.46
CA VAL A 179 6.03 15.04 -5.88
C VAL A 179 6.39 14.47 -7.26
N GLY A 180 5.70 13.41 -7.67
CA GLY A 180 5.92 12.74 -8.96
C GLY A 180 6.95 11.61 -8.92
N LYS A 181 7.46 11.26 -7.71
CA LYS A 181 8.41 10.17 -7.54
C LYS A 181 8.19 9.49 -6.18
N PRO A 182 7.94 8.17 -6.16
CA PRO A 182 7.77 7.41 -4.92
C PRO A 182 8.93 7.60 -3.97
N LYS A 183 8.63 7.76 -2.68
CA LYS A 183 9.60 7.92 -1.57
C LYS A 183 10.52 9.14 -1.69
N SER A 184 10.21 10.08 -2.57
CA SER A 184 10.99 11.32 -2.75
C SER A 184 10.32 12.47 -2.02
N SER A 185 10.91 12.94 -0.93
CA SER A 185 10.39 14.02 -0.08
C SER A 185 11.52 14.72 0.67
N ARG A 186 11.21 15.90 1.22
CA ARG A 186 12.02 16.52 2.27
C ARG A 186 12.11 15.60 3.50
N GLY A 187 13.17 15.72 4.30
CA GLY A 187 13.38 14.89 5.49
C GLY A 187 13.18 15.63 6.82
N ASP A 188 12.91 16.95 6.79
CA ASP A 188 12.78 17.79 7.99
C ASP A 188 11.32 17.92 8.47
N PHE A 189 10.58 16.82 8.47
CA PHE A 189 9.24 16.70 9.03
C PHE A 189 9.20 15.67 10.16
N THR A 190 8.17 15.69 10.99
CA THR A 190 7.95 14.65 11.99
C THR A 190 7.34 13.43 11.32
N ALA A 191 8.14 12.37 11.23
CA ALA A 191 7.73 11.08 10.68
C ALA A 191 7.26 10.15 11.81
N SER A 192 6.19 9.39 11.56
CA SER A 192 5.75 8.31 12.46
C SER A 192 5.01 7.23 11.65
N GLU A 193 5.24 5.97 12.00
CA GLU A 193 4.42 4.84 11.49
C GLU A 193 3.11 4.70 12.28
N ASP A 194 2.97 5.37 13.43
CA ASP A 194 1.73 5.44 14.20
C ASP A 194 0.99 6.73 13.83
N ASP A 195 -0.11 6.60 13.08
CA ASP A 195 -0.94 7.71 12.63
C ASP A 195 -1.57 8.49 13.80
N ASN A 196 -1.74 7.89 14.99
CA ASN A 196 -2.21 8.61 16.18
C ASN A 196 -1.23 9.70 16.62
N VAL A 197 0.06 9.47 16.46
CA VAL A 197 1.10 10.48 16.73
C VAL A 197 0.96 11.65 15.75
N LEU A 198 0.68 11.36 14.47
CA LEU A 198 0.47 12.39 13.45
C LEU A 198 -0.79 13.20 13.72
N VAL A 199 -1.90 12.54 14.07
CA VAL A 199 -3.16 13.19 14.47
C VAL A 199 -2.94 14.14 15.67
N GLN A 200 -2.26 13.68 16.72
CA GLN A 200 -1.96 14.51 17.89
C GLN A 200 -1.07 15.69 17.55
N GLY A 201 -0.06 15.47 16.71
CA GLY A 201 0.82 16.53 16.23
C GLY A 201 0.04 17.65 15.53
N VAL A 202 -0.82 17.30 14.57
CA VAL A 202 -1.65 18.27 13.85
C VAL A 202 -2.69 18.94 14.76
N ALA A 203 -3.33 18.18 15.64
CA ALA A 203 -4.32 18.72 16.57
C ALA A 203 -3.74 19.70 17.59
N SER A 204 -2.45 19.58 17.93
CA SER A 204 -1.79 20.40 18.96
C SER A 204 -1.24 21.73 18.43
N ASP A 205 -0.99 21.88 17.14
CA ASP A 205 -0.37 23.07 16.56
C ASP A 205 -1.20 23.65 15.40
N ILE A 206 -1.62 24.92 15.55
CA ILE A 206 -2.42 25.65 14.54
C ILE A 206 -1.69 25.77 13.20
N TYR A 207 -0.35 25.73 13.20
CA TYR A 207 0.49 25.84 12.01
C TYR A 207 0.92 24.48 11.44
N ALA A 208 0.34 23.40 11.94
CA ALA A 208 0.61 22.07 11.44
C ALA A 208 -0.10 21.78 10.13
N LEU A 209 0.60 21.03 9.27
CA LEU A 209 0.09 20.37 8.08
C LEU A 209 0.54 18.92 8.12
N GLY A 210 -0.35 17.98 7.91
CA GLY A 210 -0.01 16.55 7.87
C GLY A 210 -0.76 15.82 6.78
N PHE A 211 -0.41 14.55 6.58
CA PHE A 211 -1.19 13.65 5.74
C PHE A 211 -1.10 12.21 6.27
N PHE A 212 -2.15 11.44 6.07
CA PHE A 212 -2.26 10.02 6.40
C PHE A 212 -3.50 9.40 5.74
N GLY A 213 -3.78 8.14 6.01
CA GLY A 213 -4.90 7.41 5.44
C GLY A 213 -6.26 8.02 5.79
N PHE A 214 -7.20 8.01 4.84
CA PHE A 214 -8.55 8.56 4.99
C PHE A 214 -9.31 7.93 6.16
N ALA A 215 -9.12 6.64 6.44
CA ALA A 215 -9.76 5.96 7.56
C ALA A 215 -9.43 6.62 8.92
N TYR A 216 -8.16 6.96 9.16
CA TYR A 216 -7.74 7.66 10.37
C TYR A 216 -8.31 9.07 10.47
N PHE A 217 -8.46 9.78 9.36
CA PHE A 217 -9.15 11.07 9.34
C PHE A 217 -10.60 10.92 9.82
N ILE A 218 -11.36 9.96 9.28
CA ILE A 218 -12.76 9.73 9.67
C ILE A 218 -12.91 9.48 11.16
N GLU A 219 -12.03 8.70 11.76
CA GLU A 219 -12.04 8.43 13.19
C GLU A 219 -11.72 9.67 14.05
N ASN A 220 -11.06 10.67 13.47
CA ASN A 220 -10.55 11.84 14.19
C ASN A 220 -11.12 13.19 13.71
N ILE A 221 -12.25 13.21 13.01
CA ILE A 221 -12.88 14.43 12.43
C ILE A 221 -13.23 15.51 13.47
N LYS A 222 -13.30 15.15 14.77
CA LYS A 222 -13.52 16.12 15.87
C LYS A 222 -12.24 16.82 16.32
N LYS A 223 -11.06 16.32 15.93
CA LYS A 223 -9.75 16.82 16.37
C LYS A 223 -9.01 17.58 15.28
N ILE A 224 -9.25 17.25 14.04
CA ILE A 224 -8.54 17.76 12.85
C ILE A 224 -9.50 18.00 11.70
N ASN A 225 -9.12 18.89 10.77
CA ASN A 225 -9.88 19.16 9.55
C ASN A 225 -9.14 18.64 8.33
N ALA A 226 -9.89 18.12 7.36
CA ALA A 226 -9.36 17.86 6.02
C ALA A 226 -9.18 19.16 5.24
N VAL A 227 -8.17 19.18 4.38
CA VAL A 227 -7.94 20.22 3.38
C VAL A 227 -8.52 19.77 2.04
N ALA A 228 -9.24 20.66 1.37
CA ALA A 228 -9.69 20.41 0.00
C ALA A 228 -8.49 20.46 -0.96
N ILE A 229 -8.36 19.45 -1.82
CA ILE A 229 -7.29 19.36 -2.81
C ILE A 229 -7.79 19.92 -4.13
N ASP A 230 -7.07 20.90 -4.67
CA ASP A 230 -7.35 21.48 -5.97
C ASP A 230 -6.33 21.02 -7.01
N ASN A 231 -6.79 20.25 -7.97
CA ASN A 231 -6.01 19.76 -9.10
C ASN A 231 -6.21 20.59 -10.37
N GLY A 232 -6.69 21.81 -10.24
CA GLY A 232 -7.01 22.72 -11.35
C GLY A 232 -8.50 22.76 -11.71
N ASN A 233 -9.35 21.99 -11.02
CA ASN A 233 -10.81 21.93 -11.26
C ASN A 233 -11.63 22.40 -10.04
N GLY A 234 -10.99 23.07 -9.08
CA GLY A 234 -11.56 23.46 -7.81
C GLY A 234 -11.26 22.49 -6.69
N GLY A 235 -11.31 22.98 -5.45
CA GLY A 235 -10.97 22.20 -4.26
C GLY A 235 -12.02 21.14 -3.96
N VAL A 236 -11.59 19.88 -3.84
CA VAL A 236 -12.43 18.73 -3.48
C VAL A 236 -12.01 18.21 -2.11
N LEU A 237 -12.96 18.04 -1.19
CA LEU A 237 -12.75 17.41 0.12
C LEU A 237 -12.82 15.88 -0.01
N PRO A 238 -12.03 15.14 0.78
CA PRO A 238 -12.15 13.68 0.85
C PRO A 238 -13.48 13.28 1.51
N SER A 239 -14.21 12.41 0.86
CA SER A 239 -15.40 11.71 1.37
C SER A 239 -15.52 10.36 0.68
N ALA A 240 -16.36 9.45 1.20
CA ALA A 240 -16.64 8.19 0.51
C ALA A 240 -17.07 8.44 -0.94
N ASP A 241 -18.03 9.35 -1.15
CA ASP A 241 -18.54 9.69 -2.49
C ASP A 241 -17.46 10.24 -3.43
N THR A 242 -16.60 11.17 -2.94
CA THR A 242 -15.56 11.80 -3.78
C THR A 242 -14.40 10.85 -4.08
N VAL A 243 -14.16 9.87 -3.23
CA VAL A 243 -13.20 8.80 -3.44
C VAL A 243 -13.74 7.78 -4.46
N GLU A 244 -14.97 7.31 -4.28
CA GLU A 244 -15.60 6.31 -5.15
C GLU A 244 -15.87 6.84 -6.57
N ASN A 245 -16.36 8.09 -6.70
CA ASN A 245 -16.59 8.72 -8.00
C ASN A 245 -15.32 9.28 -8.65
N ASN A 246 -14.15 9.10 -8.00
CA ASN A 246 -12.83 9.49 -8.49
C ASN A 246 -12.68 11.01 -8.72
N SER A 247 -13.42 11.86 -7.99
CA SER A 247 -13.28 13.32 -8.04
C SER A 247 -12.18 13.85 -7.09
N TYR A 248 -11.87 13.11 -6.01
CA TYR A 248 -10.80 13.46 -5.06
C TYR A 248 -9.42 13.08 -5.60
N LYS A 249 -8.95 13.79 -6.63
CA LYS A 249 -7.66 13.55 -7.28
C LYS A 249 -6.60 14.56 -6.83
N PRO A 250 -5.32 14.15 -6.80
CA PRO A 250 -4.75 12.82 -7.09
C PRO A 250 -4.65 11.90 -5.87
N LEU A 251 -5.28 12.23 -4.75
CA LEU A 251 -5.14 11.53 -3.47
C LEU A 251 -6.17 10.43 -3.23
N SER A 252 -6.88 9.99 -4.27
CA SER A 252 -7.67 8.76 -4.27
C SER A 252 -7.35 7.92 -5.52
N ARG A 253 -7.34 6.62 -5.36
CA ARG A 253 -7.08 5.67 -6.43
C ARG A 253 -7.77 4.33 -6.17
N PRO A 254 -8.23 3.61 -7.20
CA PRO A 254 -8.58 2.21 -7.06
C PRO A 254 -7.32 1.37 -6.84
N VAL A 255 -7.47 0.27 -6.10
CA VAL A 255 -6.44 -0.75 -5.94
C VAL A 255 -6.94 -2.07 -6.50
N PHE A 256 -6.03 -2.89 -6.99
CA PHE A 256 -6.31 -4.04 -7.86
C PHE A 256 -5.57 -5.29 -7.41
N ILE A 257 -6.10 -6.41 -7.85
CA ILE A 257 -5.39 -7.68 -7.97
C ILE A 257 -5.46 -8.20 -9.40
#